data_3399f821c170cabea4975dce678dba1e
#
_entry.id   3399f821c170cabea4975dce678dba1e
#
_cell.length_a   1.000
_cell.length_b   1.000
_cell.length_c   1.000
_cell.angle_alpha   90.00
_cell.angle_beta   90.00
_cell.angle_gamma   90.00
#
_symmetry.space_group_name_H-M   'P 1'
#
loop_
_entity.id
_entity.type
_entity.pdbx_description
1 polymer ?
#
loop_
_entity_poly.entity_id
_entity_poly.type
_entity_poly.pdbx_seq_one_letter_code
_entity_poly.pdbx_strand_id
1 'polypeptide(L)'
;MTATEQLTKKLIRVGHSPDPDDAFMFYALAKDKIDLGSYEFEHILQDIQTLNERATRGELDISAISIHAYAHVSETYALLPSGASMGDGYGPTLVAKKKFSREEIARKKIAVPGKMTSAFLALHLWLAD
;
A
#
# COMPACT_ATOMS: atom_id res chain seq x y z
N MET A 1 30.49 -38.18 1.00
CA MET A 1 29.13 -37.73 1.27
C MET A 1 29.24 -36.29 1.69
N THR A 2 29.02 -35.36 0.76
CA THR A 2 29.07 -33.93 1.00
C THR A 2 27.76 -33.54 1.66
N ALA A 3 27.80 -33.07 2.91
CA ALA A 3 26.66 -32.45 3.57
C ALA A 3 26.32 -31.19 2.78
N THR A 4 25.17 -31.21 2.09
CA THR A 4 24.59 -30.03 1.48
C THR A 4 24.17 -29.14 2.63
N GLU A 5 24.89 -28.07 2.90
CA GLU A 5 24.43 -27.00 3.79
C GLU A 5 23.09 -26.52 3.24
N GLN A 6 22.02 -26.88 3.92
CA GLN A 6 20.70 -26.30 3.70
C GLN A 6 20.79 -24.83 4.14
N LEU A 7 21.07 -23.92 3.20
CA LEU A 7 20.99 -22.50 3.42
C LEU A 7 19.57 -22.19 3.93
N THR A 8 19.45 -21.85 5.20
CA THR A 8 18.18 -21.39 5.78
C THR A 8 17.79 -20.12 5.07
N LYS A 9 16.67 -20.15 4.33
CA LYS A 9 16.14 -18.98 3.65
C LYS A 9 15.70 -17.92 4.68
N LYS A 10 15.98 -16.66 4.39
CA LYS A 10 15.51 -15.53 5.20
C LYS A 10 14.07 -15.22 4.83
N LEU A 11 13.16 -15.35 5.80
CA LEU A 11 11.76 -15.01 5.63
C LEU A 11 11.57 -13.49 5.60
N ILE A 12 10.83 -12.99 4.60
CA ILE A 12 10.44 -11.59 4.42
C ILE A 12 8.92 -11.53 4.40
N ARG A 13 8.32 -10.76 5.28
CA ARG A 13 6.87 -10.53 5.35
C ARG A 13 6.52 -9.32 4.48
N VAL A 14 5.70 -9.57 3.45
CA VAL A 14 5.29 -8.56 2.46
C VAL A 14 3.80 -8.29 2.60
N GLY A 15 3.43 -7.09 3.05
CA GLY A 15 2.05 -6.62 3.09
C GLY A 15 1.66 -5.92 1.82
N HIS A 16 0.56 -6.34 1.19
CA HIS A 16 -0.01 -5.67 0.03
C HIS A 16 -1.53 -5.87 -0.05
N SER A 17 -2.21 -5.08 -0.88
CA SER A 17 -3.65 -5.19 -1.02
C SER A 17 -4.02 -6.36 -1.94
N PRO A 18 -5.27 -6.88 -1.86
CA PRO A 18 -5.77 -7.87 -2.80
C PRO A 18 -6.22 -7.24 -4.14
N ASP A 19 -5.91 -5.98 -4.40
CA ASP A 19 -6.32 -5.27 -5.61
C ASP A 19 -5.58 -5.77 -6.86
N PRO A 20 -6.16 -5.62 -8.06
CA PRO A 20 -5.57 -6.17 -9.29
C PRO A 20 -4.18 -5.65 -9.64
N ASP A 21 -3.86 -4.41 -9.34
CA ASP A 21 -2.54 -3.81 -9.56
C ASP A 21 -1.47 -4.43 -8.65
N ASP A 22 -1.76 -4.61 -7.36
CA ASP A 22 -0.89 -5.33 -6.43
C ASP A 22 -0.76 -6.82 -6.83
N ALA A 23 -1.86 -7.46 -7.23
CA ALA A 23 -1.84 -8.83 -7.70
C ALA A 23 -0.94 -8.99 -8.94
N PHE A 24 -0.94 -8.04 -9.87
CA PHE A 24 -0.04 -8.02 -11.01
C PHE A 24 1.42 -7.82 -10.58
N MET A 25 1.67 -6.83 -9.72
CA MET A 25 3.00 -6.47 -9.24
C MET A 25 3.70 -7.62 -8.51
N PHE A 26 3.00 -8.32 -7.64
CA PHE A 26 3.56 -9.39 -6.80
C PHE A 26 3.38 -10.79 -7.39
N TYR A 27 2.77 -10.94 -8.59
CA TYR A 27 2.47 -12.25 -9.17
C TYR A 27 3.68 -13.16 -9.30
N ALA A 28 4.78 -12.65 -9.85
CA ALA A 28 5.97 -13.47 -10.09
C ALA A 28 6.61 -13.93 -8.77
N LEU A 29 6.58 -13.09 -7.76
CA LEU A 29 7.07 -13.38 -6.41
C LEU A 29 6.19 -14.43 -5.71
N ALA A 30 4.86 -14.25 -5.75
CA ALA A 30 3.89 -15.12 -5.09
C ALA A 30 3.71 -16.49 -5.77
N LYS A 31 4.17 -16.65 -7.01
CA LYS A 31 4.05 -17.87 -7.80
C LYS A 31 5.39 -18.52 -8.13
N ASP A 32 6.46 -18.16 -7.44
CA ASP A 32 7.80 -18.70 -7.64
C ASP A 32 8.23 -18.66 -9.12
N LYS A 33 7.89 -17.58 -9.84
CA LYS A 33 8.23 -17.39 -11.25
C LYS A 33 9.60 -16.75 -11.47
N ILE A 34 10.23 -16.30 -10.40
CA ILE A 34 11.57 -15.71 -10.38
C ILE A 34 12.40 -16.43 -9.32
N ASP A 35 13.71 -16.43 -9.51
CA ASP A 35 14.63 -16.97 -8.51
C ASP A 35 14.65 -16.02 -7.29
N LEU A 36 14.30 -16.56 -6.13
CA LEU A 36 14.24 -15.81 -4.87
C LEU A 36 15.59 -15.90 -4.10
N GLY A 37 16.57 -16.66 -4.60
CA GLY A 37 17.86 -16.85 -3.95
C GLY A 37 17.72 -17.35 -2.51
N SER A 38 18.30 -16.60 -1.57
CA SER A 38 18.29 -16.92 -0.14
C SER A 38 17.07 -16.37 0.61
N TYR A 39 16.01 -15.92 -0.08
CA TYR A 39 14.82 -15.37 0.53
C TYR A 39 13.60 -16.26 0.35
N GLU A 40 12.67 -16.15 1.30
CA GLU A 40 11.31 -16.68 1.24
C GLU A 40 10.36 -15.55 1.58
N PHE A 41 9.22 -15.46 0.89
CA PHE A 41 8.27 -14.37 1.07
C PHE A 41 6.93 -14.87 1.60
N GLU A 42 6.51 -14.29 2.72
CA GLU A 42 5.16 -14.46 3.26
C GLU A 42 4.29 -13.29 2.82
N HIS A 43 3.27 -13.56 1.99
CA HIS A 43 2.35 -12.54 1.50
C HIS A 43 1.19 -12.32 2.47
N ILE A 44 1.04 -11.09 2.97
CA ILE A 44 -0.01 -10.68 3.91
C ILE A 44 -0.96 -9.74 3.20
N LEU A 45 -2.14 -10.26 2.85
CA LEU A 45 -3.16 -9.51 2.10
C LEU A 45 -4.08 -8.75 3.06
N GLN A 46 -4.04 -7.44 3.00
CA GLN A 46 -4.88 -6.53 3.80
C GLN A 46 -5.22 -5.27 3.03
N ASP A 47 -6.26 -4.55 3.46
CA ASP A 47 -6.58 -3.23 2.91
C ASP A 47 -5.49 -2.20 3.23
N ILE A 48 -5.40 -1.16 2.40
CA ILE A 48 -4.31 -0.18 2.48
C ILE A 48 -4.30 0.62 3.79
N GLN A 49 -5.46 0.89 4.41
CA GLN A 49 -5.50 1.58 5.70
C GLN A 49 -4.90 0.72 6.80
N THR A 50 -5.24 -0.56 6.84
CA THR A 50 -4.65 -1.52 7.79
C THR A 50 -3.14 -1.64 7.60
N LEU A 51 -2.66 -1.70 6.37
CA LEU A 51 -1.21 -1.71 6.06
C LEU A 51 -0.53 -0.41 6.51
N ASN A 52 -1.15 0.75 6.26
CA ASN A 52 -0.65 2.04 6.75
C ASN A 52 -0.50 2.05 8.28
N GLU A 53 -1.49 1.55 9.00
CA GLU A 53 -1.46 1.46 10.48
C GLU A 53 -0.39 0.48 10.96
N ARG A 54 -0.22 -0.67 10.31
CA ARG A 54 0.84 -1.62 10.64
C ARG A 54 2.23 -1.06 10.38
N ALA A 55 2.39 -0.25 9.34
CA ALA A 55 3.65 0.42 9.04
C ALA A 55 4.05 1.39 10.16
N THR A 56 3.10 2.11 10.79
CA THR A 56 3.43 2.98 11.94
C THR A 56 3.99 2.21 13.14
N ARG A 57 3.78 0.90 13.20
CA ARG A 57 4.28 0.01 14.27
C ARG A 57 5.48 -0.84 13.83
N GLY A 58 5.94 -0.71 12.59
CA GLY A 58 7.09 -1.46 12.07
C GLY A 58 6.87 -2.98 12.00
N GLU A 59 5.63 -3.44 11.75
CA GLU A 59 5.26 -4.86 11.86
C GLU A 59 5.69 -5.72 10.68
N LEU A 60 5.93 -5.12 9.52
CA LEU A 60 6.24 -5.83 8.26
C LEU A 60 7.63 -5.45 7.76
N ASP A 61 8.28 -6.37 7.07
CA ASP A 61 9.59 -6.12 6.47
C ASP A 61 9.47 -5.26 5.20
N ILE A 62 8.44 -5.54 4.39
CA ILE A 62 8.03 -4.75 3.22
C ILE A 62 6.53 -4.51 3.30
N SER A 63 6.08 -3.32 2.98
CA SER A 63 4.65 -3.01 2.97
C SER A 63 4.29 -2.05 1.84
N ALA A 64 3.20 -2.34 1.13
CA ALA A 64 2.51 -1.33 0.36
C ALA A 64 1.92 -0.31 1.33
N ILE A 65 2.13 0.97 1.06
CA ILE A 65 1.58 2.08 1.86
C ILE A 65 1.12 3.22 0.95
N SER A 66 0.19 4.01 1.44
CA SER A 66 -0.17 5.27 0.80
C SER A 66 0.98 6.28 0.92
N ILE A 67 1.22 7.10 -0.11
CA ILE A 67 2.25 8.15 -0.04
C ILE A 67 1.98 9.14 1.11
N HIS A 68 0.71 9.38 1.45
CA HIS A 68 0.33 10.16 2.63
C HIS A 68 0.85 9.52 3.93
N ALA A 69 0.72 8.19 4.06
CA ALA A 69 1.20 7.47 5.24
C ALA A 69 2.72 7.51 5.38
N TYR A 70 3.45 7.58 4.27
CA TYR A 70 4.92 7.62 4.30
C TYR A 70 5.47 8.77 5.12
N ALA A 71 4.80 9.93 5.14
CA ALA A 71 5.19 11.06 5.96
C ALA A 71 5.26 10.74 7.48
N HIS A 72 4.57 9.71 7.92
CA HIS A 72 4.52 9.28 9.32
C HIS A 72 5.48 8.12 9.64
N VAL A 73 6.11 7.51 8.64
CA VAL A 73 6.95 6.32 8.80
C VAL A 73 8.33 6.45 8.14
N SER A 74 8.68 7.61 7.64
CA SER A 74 9.95 7.89 6.94
C SER A 74 11.20 7.61 7.77
N GLU A 75 11.09 7.65 9.10
CA GLU A 75 12.18 7.30 10.02
C GLU A 75 12.34 5.78 10.20
N THR A 76 11.32 4.99 9.83
CA THR A 76 11.30 3.53 10.02
C THR A 76 11.47 2.78 8.69
N TYR A 77 10.90 3.31 7.61
CA TYR A 77 10.88 2.69 6.29
C TYR A 77 11.50 3.56 5.22
N ALA A 78 12.23 2.94 4.31
CA ALA A 78 12.68 3.57 3.07
C ALA A 78 11.71 3.23 1.92
N LEU A 79 11.50 4.17 1.01
CA LEU A 79 10.80 3.89 -0.25
C LEU A 79 11.70 3.05 -1.17
N LEU A 80 11.13 1.97 -1.72
CA LEU A 80 11.81 1.21 -2.76
C LEU A 80 11.72 1.98 -4.10
N PRO A 81 12.73 1.84 -4.98
CA PRO A 81 12.73 2.48 -6.30
C PRO A 81 11.82 1.77 -7.32
N SER A 82 11.00 0.82 -6.87
CA SER A 82 10.12 -0.01 -7.70
C SER A 82 8.88 -0.40 -6.89
N GLY A 83 7.86 -0.90 -7.57
CA GLY A 83 6.66 -1.41 -6.91
C GLY A 83 5.70 -0.29 -6.49
N ALA A 84 5.44 0.69 -7.35
CA ALA A 84 4.46 1.73 -7.11
C ALA A 84 3.32 1.66 -8.13
N SER A 85 2.08 1.88 -7.65
CA SER A 85 0.92 2.15 -8.48
C SER A 85 0.71 3.67 -8.56
N MET A 86 0.78 4.23 -9.76
CA MET A 86 0.70 5.67 -9.99
C MET A 86 -0.36 6.01 -11.05
N GLY A 87 -1.19 6.99 -10.74
CA GLY A 87 -2.12 7.58 -11.71
C GLY A 87 -1.49 8.78 -12.41
N ASP A 88 -1.67 8.87 -13.73
CA ASP A 88 -1.30 10.03 -14.53
C ASP A 88 -2.54 10.59 -15.22
N GLY A 89 -2.83 11.87 -14.99
CA GLY A 89 -4.03 12.54 -15.51
C GLY A 89 -5.35 12.11 -14.84
N TYR A 90 -5.31 11.29 -13.80
CA TYR A 90 -6.47 10.94 -12.97
C TYR A 90 -6.05 10.79 -11.50
N GLY A 91 -7.05 10.77 -10.62
CA GLY A 91 -6.82 10.66 -9.18
C GLY A 91 -8.05 10.13 -8.43
N PRO A 92 -8.09 10.26 -7.10
CA PRO A 92 -9.25 9.89 -6.32
C PRO A 92 -10.52 10.58 -6.82
N THR A 93 -11.60 9.82 -6.92
CA THR A 93 -12.90 10.34 -7.42
C THR A 93 -13.92 10.33 -6.30
N LEU A 94 -14.58 11.47 -6.11
CA LEU A 94 -15.71 11.57 -5.20
C LEU A 94 -16.99 11.12 -5.91
N VAL A 95 -17.64 10.10 -5.36
CA VAL A 95 -18.85 9.50 -5.93
C VAL A 95 -20.06 9.82 -5.06
N ALA A 96 -21.18 10.18 -5.70
CA ALA A 96 -22.45 10.45 -5.02
C ALA A 96 -23.65 10.08 -5.90
N LYS A 97 -24.82 9.86 -5.29
CA LYS A 97 -26.06 9.53 -6.00
C LYS A 97 -26.60 10.67 -6.87
N LYS A 98 -26.18 11.91 -6.61
CA LYS A 98 -26.51 13.10 -7.40
C LYS A 98 -25.38 14.12 -7.32
N LYS A 99 -25.37 15.10 -8.19
CA LYS A 99 -24.42 16.21 -8.15
C LYS A 99 -24.64 17.06 -6.90
N PHE A 100 -23.56 17.52 -6.30
CA PHE A 100 -23.51 18.48 -5.22
C PHE A 100 -22.47 19.56 -5.55
N SER A 101 -22.69 20.79 -5.07
CA SER A 101 -21.62 21.78 -5.07
C SER A 101 -20.55 21.44 -4.04
N ARG A 102 -19.39 22.06 -4.14
CA ARG A 102 -18.28 21.87 -3.18
C ARG A 102 -18.69 22.29 -1.77
N GLU A 103 -19.42 23.42 -1.62
CA GLU A 103 -19.92 23.92 -0.35
C GLU A 103 -20.94 22.96 0.28
N GLU A 104 -21.76 22.31 -0.54
CA GLU A 104 -22.66 21.26 -0.08
C GLU A 104 -21.89 20.04 0.38
N ILE A 105 -20.86 19.61 -0.36
CA ILE A 105 -20.01 18.47 -0.04
C ILE A 105 -19.28 18.70 1.28
N ALA A 106 -18.73 19.90 1.52
CA ALA A 106 -18.03 20.24 2.74
C ALA A 106 -18.87 20.06 4.02
N ARG A 107 -20.21 20.07 3.86
CA ARG A 107 -21.17 19.86 4.96
C ARG A 107 -21.70 18.43 5.06
N LYS A 108 -21.22 17.52 4.22
CA LYS A 108 -21.70 16.13 4.18
C LYS A 108 -20.80 15.21 5.00
N LYS A 109 -21.38 14.09 5.42
CA LYS A 109 -20.61 12.97 5.90
C LYS A 109 -20.10 12.19 4.69
N ILE A 110 -18.79 12.09 4.56
CA ILE A 110 -18.10 11.45 3.43
C ILE A 110 -17.46 10.17 3.95
N ALA A 111 -17.72 9.04 3.28
CA ALA A 111 -16.98 7.82 3.52
C ALA A 111 -15.62 7.90 2.82
N VAL A 112 -14.57 7.55 3.53
CA VAL A 112 -13.19 7.57 3.02
C VAL A 112 -12.54 6.20 3.25
N PRO A 113 -11.59 5.78 2.40
CA PRO A 113 -10.94 4.47 2.52
C PRO A 113 -10.03 4.35 3.75
N GLY A 114 -9.74 5.46 4.41
CA GLY A 114 -8.94 5.53 5.62
C GLY A 114 -8.25 6.89 5.75
N LYS A 115 -7.96 7.30 6.98
CA LYS A 115 -7.42 8.64 7.27
C LYS A 115 -5.93 8.81 6.88
N MET A 116 -5.22 7.71 6.69
CA MET A 116 -3.82 7.74 6.25
C MET A 116 -3.67 7.54 4.74
N THR A 117 -4.78 7.44 3.99
CA THR A 117 -4.75 7.23 2.54
C THR A 117 -4.48 8.52 1.78
N SER A 118 -3.86 8.43 0.61
CA SER A 118 -3.65 9.57 -0.29
C SER A 118 -4.97 10.17 -0.79
N ALA A 119 -6.02 9.35 -0.92
CA ALA A 119 -7.36 9.80 -1.26
C ALA A 119 -7.95 10.73 -0.18
N PHE A 120 -7.72 10.42 1.10
CA PHE A 120 -8.14 11.27 2.21
C PHE A 120 -7.39 12.61 2.20
N LEU A 121 -6.07 12.59 2.00
CA LEU A 121 -5.27 13.81 1.87
C LEU A 121 -5.77 14.68 0.71
N ALA A 122 -5.97 14.08 -0.47
CA ALA A 122 -6.47 14.80 -1.65
C ALA A 122 -7.86 15.45 -1.41
N LEU A 123 -8.76 14.74 -0.71
CA LEU A 123 -10.07 15.28 -0.34
C LEU A 123 -9.93 16.51 0.58
N HIS A 124 -9.05 16.45 1.57
CA HIS A 124 -8.80 17.56 2.48
C HIS A 124 -8.20 18.77 1.77
N LEU A 125 -7.21 18.56 0.91
CA LEU A 125 -6.62 19.63 0.11
C LEU A 125 -7.68 20.27 -0.79
N TRP A 126 -8.48 19.47 -1.48
CA TRP A 126 -9.53 19.96 -2.36
C TRP A 126 -10.64 20.72 -1.60
N LEU A 127 -10.96 20.38 -0.36
CA LEU A 127 -11.95 21.09 0.45
C LEU A 127 -11.39 22.36 1.11
N ALA A 128 -10.07 22.45 1.30
CA ALA A 128 -9.42 23.60 1.94
C ALA A 128 -9.25 24.80 1.00
N ASP A 129 -9.10 24.55 -0.33
CA ASP A 129 -9.03 25.63 -1.34
C ASP A 129 -10.37 26.35 -1.51
#